data_40b18f29e54f9382243f1e74b0b71fcd
#
_entry.id   40b18f29e54f9382243f1e74b0b71fcd
#
_cell.length_a   1.000
_cell.length_b   1.000
_cell.length_c   1.000
_cell.angle_alpha   90.00
_cell.angle_beta   90.00
_cell.angle_gamma   90.00
#
_symmetry.space_group_name_H-M   'P 1'
#
loop_
_entity.id
_entity.type
_entity.pdbx_description
1 polymer ?
#
loop_
_entity_poly.entity_id
_entity_poly.type
_entity_poly.pdbx_seq_one_letter_code
_entity_poly.pdbx_strand_id
1 'polypeptide(L)'
;MNQSIQISVAKKTDADSIVKFYSELSNTSKEKFAPHDFTFEYLSDHILDNSNYVTIIAKNSITKEVIGYAVSQLWIFDYDMIRWKNYGVLIDNTEKNYACFAPSVLDNFQHLGIGSMLLSETKEILSRLNFVNLILWGGVKCYNIAAVKFYLKNDFILMGHFDYNGGNYDMCLKINA
;
A
#
# COMPACT_ATOMS: atom_id res chain seq x y z
N MET A 1 -6.90 24.59 -11.64
CA MET A 1 -6.04 23.90 -12.62
C MET A 1 -6.29 22.41 -12.47
N ASN A 2 -6.78 21.73 -13.53
CA ASN A 2 -6.89 20.27 -13.51
C ASN A 2 -5.47 19.70 -13.47
N GLN A 3 -5.03 19.23 -12.28
CA GLN A 3 -3.80 18.47 -12.17
C GLN A 3 -4.05 17.11 -12.80
N SER A 4 -3.57 16.90 -14.02
CA SER A 4 -3.59 15.58 -14.64
C SER A 4 -2.63 14.67 -13.87
N ILE A 5 -3.13 13.52 -13.40
CA ILE A 5 -2.37 12.53 -12.64
C ILE A 5 -2.17 11.31 -13.54
N GLN A 6 -0.96 10.81 -13.61
CA GLN A 6 -0.61 9.58 -14.32
C GLN A 6 -0.33 8.47 -13.31
N ILE A 7 -1.04 7.36 -13.42
CA ILE A 7 -0.80 6.15 -12.63
C ILE A 7 -0.01 5.16 -13.48
N SER A 8 0.99 4.50 -12.91
CA SER A 8 1.78 3.48 -13.60
C SER A 8 2.45 2.53 -12.61
N VAL A 9 2.79 1.33 -13.09
CA VAL A 9 3.72 0.44 -12.39
C VAL A 9 5.09 1.10 -12.31
N ALA A 10 5.68 1.11 -11.12
CA ALA A 10 7.02 1.63 -10.91
C ALA A 10 8.09 0.68 -11.47
N LYS A 11 9.19 1.25 -11.95
CA LYS A 11 10.36 0.56 -12.49
C LYS A 11 11.62 0.96 -11.73
N LYS A 12 12.72 0.25 -11.89
CA LYS A 12 14.02 0.63 -11.30
C LYS A 12 14.43 2.08 -11.60
N THR A 13 14.09 2.58 -12.80
CA THR A 13 14.33 3.97 -13.19
C THR A 13 13.55 5.00 -12.37
N ASP A 14 12.58 4.58 -11.57
CA ASP A 14 11.79 5.46 -10.71
C ASP A 14 12.34 5.53 -9.27
N ALA A 15 13.39 4.76 -8.94
CA ALA A 15 13.93 4.65 -7.57
C ALA A 15 14.26 6.02 -6.94
N ASP A 16 15.03 6.87 -7.62
CA ASP A 16 15.36 8.21 -7.14
C ASP A 16 14.12 9.08 -6.89
N SER A 17 13.13 8.98 -7.79
CA SER A 17 11.88 9.73 -7.66
C SER A 17 11.04 9.25 -6.46
N ILE A 18 11.10 7.95 -6.14
CA ILE A 18 10.42 7.37 -4.97
C ILE A 18 11.17 7.75 -3.68
N VAL A 19 12.51 7.76 -3.67
CA VAL A 19 13.32 8.27 -2.56
C VAL A 19 12.97 9.73 -2.28
N LYS A 20 12.92 10.57 -3.33
CA LYS A 20 12.51 11.97 -3.22
C LYS A 20 11.10 12.08 -2.64
N PHE A 21 10.13 11.35 -3.17
CA PHE A 21 8.76 11.29 -2.66
C PHE A 21 8.74 11.02 -1.15
N TYR A 22 9.44 9.99 -0.69
CA TYR A 22 9.48 9.65 0.74
C TYR A 22 10.13 10.76 1.57
N SER A 23 11.18 11.41 1.05
CA SER A 23 11.85 12.52 1.75
C SER A 23 10.90 13.71 1.99
N GLU A 24 9.97 13.95 1.07
CA GLU A 24 9.00 15.06 1.09
C GLU A 24 7.76 14.79 1.95
N LEU A 25 7.55 13.56 2.41
CA LEU A 25 6.50 13.27 3.40
C LEU A 25 6.81 13.99 4.73
N SER A 26 5.78 14.52 5.37
CA SER A 26 5.92 15.03 6.74
C SER A 26 6.34 13.93 7.72
N ASN A 27 6.95 14.31 8.84
CA ASN A 27 7.30 13.35 9.89
C ASN A 27 6.08 12.55 10.36
N THR A 28 4.94 13.20 10.51
CA THR A 28 3.67 12.54 10.87
C THR A 28 3.24 11.50 9.85
N SER A 29 3.46 11.75 8.56
CA SER A 29 3.15 10.78 7.49
C SER A 29 4.16 9.63 7.48
N LYS A 30 5.46 9.90 7.69
CA LYS A 30 6.51 8.88 7.82
C LYS A 30 6.30 7.94 9.01
N GLU A 31 5.87 8.46 10.16
CA GLU A 31 5.54 7.66 11.34
C GLU A 31 4.42 6.62 11.08
N LYS A 32 3.55 6.91 10.13
CA LYS A 32 2.39 6.06 9.77
C LYS A 32 2.64 5.20 8.53
N PHE A 33 3.75 5.45 7.82
CA PHE A 33 4.03 4.81 6.55
C PHE A 33 5.53 4.49 6.41
N ALA A 34 5.90 3.29 6.79
CA ALA A 34 7.26 2.77 6.66
C ALA A 34 7.21 1.25 6.37
N PRO A 35 6.65 0.81 5.21
CA PRO A 35 6.54 -0.60 4.89
C PRO A 35 7.91 -1.26 4.66
N HIS A 36 8.89 -0.48 4.21
CA HIS A 36 10.26 -0.90 3.93
C HIS A 36 11.20 0.31 3.95
N ASP A 37 12.50 0.10 3.76
CA ASP A 37 13.49 1.17 3.63
C ASP A 37 13.33 1.91 2.30
N PHE A 38 13.44 3.24 2.34
CA PHE A 38 13.35 4.13 1.17
C PHE A 38 14.72 4.66 0.77
N THR A 39 15.71 3.75 0.61
CA THR A 39 17.00 4.07 -0.04
C THR A 39 16.96 3.62 -1.50
N PHE A 40 17.80 4.24 -2.33
CA PHE A 40 17.92 3.85 -3.75
C PHE A 40 18.29 2.36 -3.88
N GLU A 41 19.28 1.92 -3.13
CA GLU A 41 19.78 0.54 -3.13
C GLU A 41 18.67 -0.44 -2.73
N TYR A 42 17.97 -0.17 -1.62
CA TYR A 42 16.91 -1.07 -1.17
C TYR A 42 15.77 -1.17 -2.17
N LEU A 43 15.32 -0.03 -2.70
CA LEU A 43 14.25 -0.01 -3.72
C LEU A 43 14.66 -0.77 -4.97
N SER A 44 15.89 -0.54 -5.48
CA SER A 44 16.38 -1.15 -6.71
C SER A 44 16.63 -2.65 -6.59
N ASP A 45 17.12 -3.10 -5.43
CA ASP A 45 17.57 -4.49 -5.26
C ASP A 45 16.48 -5.40 -4.70
N HIS A 46 15.51 -4.84 -3.96
CA HIS A 46 14.54 -5.65 -3.23
C HIS A 46 13.07 -5.42 -3.61
N ILE A 47 12.71 -4.24 -4.12
CA ILE A 47 11.31 -3.87 -4.35
C ILE A 47 10.97 -3.76 -5.84
N LEU A 48 11.71 -2.93 -6.57
CA LEU A 48 11.41 -2.62 -7.97
C LEU A 48 11.88 -3.74 -8.90
N ASP A 49 11.05 -4.08 -9.90
CA ASP A 49 11.27 -5.21 -10.81
C ASP A 49 11.41 -6.58 -10.10
N ASN A 50 10.96 -6.67 -8.85
CA ASN A 50 10.90 -7.92 -8.09
C ASN A 50 9.49 -8.52 -8.20
N SER A 51 9.39 -9.74 -8.71
CA SER A 51 8.11 -10.45 -8.94
C SER A 51 7.28 -10.70 -7.67
N ASN A 52 7.87 -10.53 -6.49
CA ASN A 52 7.19 -10.65 -5.20
C ASN A 52 6.48 -9.37 -4.77
N TYR A 53 6.62 -8.30 -5.54
CA TYR A 53 5.97 -7.01 -5.26
C TYR A 53 5.22 -6.47 -6.47
N VAL A 54 4.14 -5.75 -6.21
CA VAL A 54 3.49 -4.85 -7.16
C VAL A 54 3.62 -3.45 -6.60
N THR A 55 4.34 -2.59 -7.31
CA THR A 55 4.59 -1.21 -6.91
C THR A 55 3.97 -0.25 -7.90
N ILE A 56 3.08 0.63 -7.43
CA ILE A 56 2.35 1.60 -8.24
C ILE A 56 2.73 3.00 -7.79
N ILE A 57 2.94 3.89 -8.75
CA ILE A 57 3.20 5.31 -8.51
C ILE A 57 2.17 6.19 -9.20
N ALA A 58 1.85 7.30 -8.54
CA ALA A 58 1.11 8.41 -9.09
C ALA A 58 2.08 9.55 -9.37
N LYS A 59 2.15 10.02 -10.61
CA LYS A 59 2.97 11.15 -11.03
C LYS A 59 2.10 12.35 -11.39
N ASN A 60 2.55 13.54 -11.02
CA ASN A 60 2.03 14.77 -11.61
C ASN A 60 2.43 14.80 -13.09
N SER A 61 1.46 14.90 -13.99
CA SER A 61 1.72 14.82 -15.44
C SER A 61 2.53 15.99 -15.98
N ILE A 62 2.58 17.12 -15.26
CA ILE A 62 3.32 18.32 -15.64
C ILE A 62 4.76 18.26 -15.12
N THR A 63 4.92 18.10 -13.78
CA THR A 63 6.25 18.14 -13.14
C THR A 63 6.98 16.82 -13.23
N LYS A 64 6.28 15.71 -13.55
CA LYS A 64 6.77 14.32 -13.55
C LYS A 64 7.18 13.80 -12.16
N GLU A 65 6.96 14.56 -11.11
CA GLU A 65 7.25 14.16 -9.74
C GLU A 65 6.30 13.08 -9.26
N VAL A 66 6.81 12.13 -8.47
CA VAL A 66 6.00 11.13 -7.77
C VAL A 66 5.29 11.83 -6.61
N ILE A 67 3.95 11.77 -6.62
CA ILE A 67 3.08 12.39 -5.61
C ILE A 67 2.29 11.37 -4.82
N GLY A 68 2.36 10.10 -5.21
CA GLY A 68 1.75 8.97 -4.52
C GLY A 68 2.48 7.68 -4.82
N TYR A 69 2.49 6.79 -3.85
CA TYR A 69 3.17 5.50 -3.91
C TYR A 69 2.29 4.45 -3.23
N ALA A 70 2.22 3.26 -3.81
CA ALA A 70 1.62 2.11 -3.20
C ALA A 70 2.47 0.88 -3.47
N VAL A 71 2.70 0.08 -2.45
CA VAL A 71 3.40 -1.21 -2.58
C VAL A 71 2.50 -2.32 -2.07
N SER A 72 2.45 -3.40 -2.83
CA SER A 72 1.80 -4.65 -2.46
C SER A 72 2.83 -5.76 -2.41
N GLN A 73 2.93 -6.43 -1.28
CA GLN A 73 3.71 -7.65 -1.11
C GLN A 73 2.82 -8.84 -1.45
N LEU A 74 3.31 -9.76 -2.29
CA LEU A 74 2.56 -10.89 -2.81
C LEU A 74 2.66 -12.16 -1.95
N TRP A 75 3.15 -12.02 -0.74
CA TRP A 75 3.15 -13.05 0.31
C TRP A 75 2.90 -12.40 1.67
N ILE A 76 2.51 -13.21 2.66
CA ILE A 76 2.21 -12.76 4.01
C ILE A 76 3.25 -13.35 4.96
N PHE A 77 3.77 -12.56 5.88
CA PHE A 77 4.70 -13.02 6.91
C PHE A 77 4.03 -13.98 7.91
N ASP A 78 4.77 -14.94 8.43
CA ASP A 78 4.28 -15.96 9.36
C ASP A 78 3.60 -15.35 10.59
N TYR A 79 4.17 -14.26 11.16
CA TYR A 79 3.58 -13.58 12.31
C TYR A 79 2.22 -12.92 11.97
N ASP A 80 2.05 -12.43 10.76
CA ASP A 80 0.77 -11.92 10.28
C ASP A 80 -0.21 -13.08 10.06
N MET A 81 0.21 -14.17 9.44
CA MET A 81 -0.65 -15.36 9.26
C MET A 81 -1.16 -15.89 10.59
N ILE A 82 -0.31 -15.95 11.63
CA ILE A 82 -0.72 -16.35 12.99
C ILE A 82 -1.77 -15.38 13.53
N ARG A 83 -1.59 -14.07 13.36
CA ARG A 83 -2.57 -13.07 13.82
C ARG A 83 -3.90 -13.21 13.09
N TRP A 84 -3.88 -13.37 11.78
CA TRP A 84 -5.08 -13.52 10.95
C TRP A 84 -5.85 -14.82 11.27
N LYS A 85 -5.14 -15.88 11.65
CA LYS A 85 -5.76 -17.13 12.14
C LYS A 85 -6.66 -16.90 13.36
N ASN A 86 -6.29 -15.97 14.23
CA ASN A 86 -7.10 -15.61 15.40
C ASN A 86 -8.44 -14.96 15.03
N TYR A 87 -8.56 -14.42 13.81
CA TYR A 87 -9.82 -13.90 13.24
C TYR A 87 -10.62 -14.96 12.47
N GLY A 88 -10.17 -16.22 12.50
CA GLY A 88 -10.77 -17.30 11.72
C GLY A 88 -10.37 -17.31 10.24
N VAL A 89 -9.34 -16.57 9.87
CA VAL A 89 -8.83 -16.47 8.50
C VAL A 89 -7.57 -17.30 8.35
N LEU A 90 -7.59 -18.29 7.45
CA LEU A 90 -6.41 -19.06 7.08
C LEU A 90 -5.78 -18.43 5.84
N ILE A 91 -4.54 -17.98 5.99
CA ILE A 91 -3.72 -17.47 4.90
C ILE A 91 -2.71 -18.54 4.55
N ASP A 92 -2.66 -18.90 3.27
CA ASP A 92 -1.68 -19.82 2.71
C ASP A 92 -0.92 -19.13 1.56
N ASN A 93 0.39 -18.98 1.71
CA ASN A 93 1.24 -18.36 0.69
C ASN A 93 1.42 -19.23 -0.57
N THR A 94 1.06 -20.54 -0.52
CA THR A 94 1.08 -21.41 -1.70
C THR A 94 -0.11 -21.16 -2.62
N GLU A 95 -1.20 -20.63 -2.08
CA GLU A 95 -2.39 -20.19 -2.81
C GLU A 95 -2.39 -18.66 -2.88
N LYS A 96 -2.52 -18.07 -4.06
CA LYS A 96 -2.55 -16.61 -4.26
C LYS A 96 -3.82 -15.94 -3.69
N ASN A 97 -4.14 -16.24 -2.44
CA ASN A 97 -5.38 -15.81 -1.80
C ASN A 97 -5.29 -14.39 -1.23
N TYR A 98 -4.10 -13.99 -0.76
CA TYR A 98 -3.89 -12.73 -0.05
C TYR A 98 -2.62 -12.01 -0.52
N ALA A 99 -2.72 -10.69 -0.70
CA ALA A 99 -1.59 -9.78 -0.83
C ALA A 99 -1.68 -8.68 0.22
N CYS A 100 -0.55 -8.11 0.62
CA CYS A 100 -0.52 -6.93 1.48
C CYS A 100 -0.59 -5.64 0.65
N PHE A 101 -1.02 -4.54 1.27
CA PHE A 101 -1.13 -3.22 0.64
C PHE A 101 -0.71 -2.11 1.59
N ALA A 102 0.15 -1.23 1.14
CA ALA A 102 0.57 -0.04 1.86
C ALA A 102 0.65 1.17 0.91
N PRO A 103 -0.32 2.08 0.94
CA PRO A 103 -0.32 3.30 0.14
C PRO A 103 0.11 4.53 0.94
N SER A 104 0.71 5.51 0.26
CA SER A 104 0.92 6.86 0.77
C SER A 104 0.80 7.90 -0.34
N VAL A 105 0.40 9.13 0.03
CA VAL A 105 0.26 10.27 -0.87
C VAL A 105 0.88 11.48 -0.18
N LEU A 106 1.66 12.29 -0.92
CA LEU A 106 2.22 13.55 -0.38
C LEU A 106 1.13 14.39 0.29
N ASP A 107 1.45 14.98 1.43
CA ASP A 107 0.48 15.67 2.29
C ASP A 107 -0.34 16.72 1.53
N ASN A 108 0.30 17.50 0.67
CA ASN A 108 -0.36 18.54 -0.15
C ASN A 108 -1.22 17.99 -1.29
N PHE A 109 -1.15 16.69 -1.56
CA PHE A 109 -1.91 16.00 -2.62
C PHE A 109 -2.94 15.03 -2.06
N GLN A 110 -3.10 14.96 -0.73
CA GLN A 110 -4.14 14.16 -0.09
C GLN A 110 -5.53 14.73 -0.41
N HIS A 111 -6.56 13.90 -0.21
CA HIS A 111 -7.98 14.23 -0.48
C HIS A 111 -8.34 14.53 -1.94
N LEU A 112 -7.39 14.35 -2.90
CA LEU A 112 -7.62 14.53 -4.35
C LEU A 112 -7.97 13.21 -5.07
N GLY A 113 -8.26 12.14 -4.34
CA GLY A 113 -8.61 10.83 -4.91
C GLY A 113 -7.44 9.96 -5.32
N ILE A 114 -6.18 10.43 -5.17
CA ILE A 114 -4.97 9.70 -5.60
C ILE A 114 -4.86 8.33 -4.92
N GLY A 115 -5.15 8.23 -3.64
CA GLY A 115 -5.14 6.94 -2.93
C GLY A 115 -6.11 5.93 -3.53
N SER A 116 -7.30 6.36 -3.95
CA SER A 116 -8.28 5.48 -4.61
C SER A 116 -7.83 5.09 -6.02
N MET A 117 -7.15 5.98 -6.75
CA MET A 117 -6.56 5.65 -8.06
C MET A 117 -5.45 4.59 -7.91
N LEU A 118 -4.55 4.74 -6.93
CA LEU A 118 -3.51 3.76 -6.60
C LEU A 118 -4.12 2.41 -6.23
N LEU A 119 -5.15 2.40 -5.40
CA LEU A 119 -5.87 1.17 -5.01
C LEU A 119 -6.56 0.51 -6.20
N SER A 120 -7.21 1.29 -7.07
CA SER A 120 -7.88 0.76 -8.28
C SER A 120 -6.90 0.03 -9.19
N GLU A 121 -5.75 0.65 -9.49
CA GLU A 121 -4.70 0.03 -10.31
C GLU A 121 -4.11 -1.21 -9.63
N THR A 122 -3.88 -1.14 -8.31
CA THR A 122 -3.41 -2.29 -7.53
C THR A 122 -4.40 -3.46 -7.64
N LYS A 123 -5.70 -3.22 -7.44
CA LYS A 123 -6.75 -4.24 -7.55
C LYS A 123 -6.76 -4.88 -8.94
N GLU A 124 -6.66 -4.09 -9.99
CA GLU A 124 -6.68 -4.57 -11.38
C GLU A 124 -5.49 -5.52 -11.64
N ILE A 125 -4.28 -5.14 -11.22
CA ILE A 125 -3.09 -5.98 -11.40
C ILE A 125 -3.18 -7.24 -10.55
N LEU A 126 -3.55 -7.14 -9.28
CA LEU A 126 -3.67 -8.31 -8.40
C LEU A 126 -4.76 -9.27 -8.86
N SER A 127 -5.87 -8.77 -9.39
CA SER A 127 -6.91 -9.59 -10.00
C SER A 127 -6.38 -10.41 -11.20
N ARG A 128 -5.60 -9.78 -12.09
CA ARG A 128 -4.94 -10.49 -13.21
C ARG A 128 -3.93 -11.54 -12.73
N LEU A 129 -3.34 -11.35 -11.56
CA LEU A 129 -2.44 -12.30 -10.91
C LEU A 129 -3.18 -13.38 -10.09
N ASN A 130 -4.54 -13.37 -10.10
CA ASN A 130 -5.43 -14.27 -9.38
C ASN A 130 -5.41 -14.13 -7.84
N PHE A 131 -5.02 -12.97 -7.31
CA PHE A 131 -5.21 -12.67 -5.90
C PHE A 131 -6.68 -12.36 -5.61
N VAL A 132 -7.18 -12.84 -4.48
CA VAL A 132 -8.60 -12.71 -4.08
C VAL A 132 -8.80 -11.62 -3.05
N ASN A 133 -7.85 -11.47 -2.14
CA ASN A 133 -7.97 -10.57 -1.00
C ASN A 133 -6.76 -9.64 -0.88
N LEU A 134 -7.01 -8.44 -0.39
CA LEU A 134 -6.00 -7.43 -0.09
C LEU A 134 -6.09 -7.06 1.38
N ILE A 135 -5.02 -7.28 2.14
CA ILE A 135 -4.92 -6.91 3.56
C ILE A 135 -3.96 -5.76 3.74
N LEU A 136 -4.09 -5.03 4.84
CA LEU A 136 -3.17 -3.94 5.12
C LEU A 136 -1.81 -4.49 5.56
N TRP A 137 -0.74 -3.98 5.01
CA TRP A 137 0.61 -4.34 5.42
C TRP A 137 0.89 -3.76 6.82
N GLY A 138 0.94 -4.63 7.84
CA GLY A 138 1.12 -4.23 9.23
C GLY A 138 -0.07 -3.49 9.86
N GLY A 139 -1.25 -3.55 9.22
CA GLY A 139 -2.45 -2.88 9.70
C GLY A 139 -2.45 -1.36 9.52
N VAL A 140 -3.42 -0.69 10.14
CA VAL A 140 -3.51 0.78 10.18
C VAL A 140 -3.62 1.26 11.62
N LYS A 141 -2.86 2.28 12.00
CA LYS A 141 -2.93 2.90 13.33
C LYS A 141 -4.36 3.35 13.66
N CYS A 142 -4.90 2.94 14.81
CA CYS A 142 -6.26 3.28 15.23
C CYS A 142 -6.50 4.79 15.29
N TYR A 143 -5.47 5.57 15.62
CA TYR A 143 -5.54 7.04 15.66
C TYR A 143 -5.41 7.70 14.28
N ASN A 144 -5.05 6.95 13.22
CA ASN A 144 -4.98 7.45 11.85
C ASN A 144 -6.37 7.47 11.20
N ILE A 145 -7.24 8.32 11.73
CA ILE A 145 -8.66 8.39 11.34
C ILE A 145 -8.83 8.62 9.83
N ALA A 146 -7.94 9.41 9.21
CA ALA A 146 -8.01 9.68 7.78
C ALA A 146 -7.80 8.39 6.95
N ALA A 147 -6.80 7.58 7.29
CA ALA A 147 -6.55 6.32 6.62
C ALA A 147 -7.66 5.29 6.91
N VAL A 148 -8.14 5.19 8.16
CA VAL A 148 -9.26 4.30 8.50
C VAL A 148 -10.51 4.65 7.67
N LYS A 149 -10.86 5.94 7.57
CA LYS A 149 -11.97 6.39 6.71
C LYS A 149 -11.73 6.09 5.24
N PHE A 150 -10.50 6.26 4.75
CA PHE A 150 -10.13 5.92 3.38
C PHE A 150 -10.37 4.44 3.09
N TYR A 151 -9.92 3.55 3.96
CA TYR A 151 -10.09 2.11 3.78
C TYR A 151 -11.57 1.70 3.84
N LEU A 152 -12.31 2.18 4.83
CA LEU A 152 -13.76 1.91 4.93
C LEU A 152 -14.53 2.40 3.69
N LYS A 153 -14.21 3.59 3.18
CA LYS A 153 -14.82 4.15 1.96
C LYS A 153 -14.52 3.31 0.71
N ASN A 154 -13.40 2.59 0.69
CA ASN A 154 -12.98 1.73 -0.40
C ASN A 154 -13.24 0.24 -0.11
N ASP A 155 -14.30 -0.05 0.66
CA ASP A 155 -14.87 -1.38 0.92
C ASP A 155 -13.96 -2.34 1.70
N PHE A 156 -12.92 -1.83 2.38
CA PHE A 156 -12.21 -2.63 3.36
C PHE A 156 -13.10 -2.86 4.58
N ILE A 157 -13.15 -4.10 5.04
CA ILE A 157 -13.83 -4.49 6.27
C ILE A 157 -12.83 -4.61 7.43
N LEU A 158 -13.26 -4.19 8.62
CA LEU A 158 -12.49 -4.38 9.84
C LEU A 158 -12.52 -5.86 10.24
N MET A 159 -11.35 -6.48 10.37
CA MET A 159 -11.20 -7.88 10.75
C MET A 159 -10.86 -8.04 12.23
N GLY A 160 -10.02 -7.17 12.76
CA GLY A 160 -9.59 -7.23 14.14
C GLY A 160 -8.73 -6.05 14.57
N HIS A 161 -8.29 -6.13 15.81
CA HIS A 161 -7.43 -5.15 16.45
C HIS A 161 -6.24 -5.86 17.10
N PHE A 162 -5.06 -5.25 17.00
CA PHE A 162 -3.85 -5.75 17.65
C PHE A 162 -2.97 -4.60 18.15
N ASP A 163 -2.11 -4.89 19.11
CA ASP A 163 -1.14 -3.91 19.61
C ASP A 163 0.25 -4.20 19.04
N TYR A 164 0.80 -3.20 18.35
CA TYR A 164 2.19 -3.15 17.89
C TYR A 164 2.60 -1.69 17.77
N ASN A 165 3.45 -1.24 18.69
CA ASN A 165 3.78 0.18 18.82
C ASN A 165 2.51 1.08 18.88
N GLY A 166 1.53 0.68 19.72
CA GLY A 166 0.20 1.23 19.82
C GLY A 166 -0.84 0.46 18.99
N GLY A 167 -2.13 0.76 19.23
CA GLY A 167 -3.25 0.04 18.64
C GLY A 167 -3.30 0.16 17.12
N ASN A 168 -3.56 -0.97 16.45
CA ASN A 168 -3.72 -1.06 15.00
C ASN A 168 -4.98 -1.86 14.65
N TYR A 169 -5.60 -1.52 13.53
CA TYR A 169 -6.66 -2.31 12.92
C TYR A 169 -6.12 -3.17 11.78
N ASP A 170 -6.48 -4.44 11.76
CA ASP A 170 -6.39 -5.27 10.56
C ASP A 170 -7.66 -5.10 9.73
N MET A 171 -7.48 -4.83 8.45
CA MET A 171 -8.58 -4.64 7.52
C MET A 171 -8.33 -5.44 6.24
N CYS A 172 -9.42 -5.92 5.61
CA CYS A 172 -9.38 -6.75 4.41
C CYS A 172 -10.33 -6.20 3.36
N LEU A 173 -9.92 -6.27 2.11
CA LEU A 173 -10.74 -5.99 0.94
C LEU A 173 -10.78 -7.23 0.05
N LYS A 174 -11.97 -7.64 -0.40
CA LYS A 174 -12.12 -8.62 -1.47
C LYS A 174 -11.90 -7.96 -2.81
N ILE A 175 -10.94 -8.46 -3.60
CA ILE A 175 -10.52 -7.82 -4.86
C ILE A 175 -11.60 -7.94 -5.93
N ASN A 176 -12.23 -9.11 -6.03
CA ASN A 176 -13.25 -9.43 -7.03
C ASN A 176 -14.59 -9.63 -6.30
N ALA A 177 -15.28 -8.55 -6.01
CA ALA A 177 -16.66 -8.57 -5.50
C ALA A 177 -17.60 -7.96 -6.54
#